data_5e94dc0e4f9fd3a7d637f16e5a2fc540
#
_entry.id   5e94dc0e4f9fd3a7d637f16e5a2fc540
#
_cell.length_a   1.000
_cell.length_b   1.000
_cell.length_c   1.000
_cell.angle_alpha   90.00
_cell.angle_beta   90.00
_cell.angle_gamma   90.00
#
_symmetry.space_group_name_H-M   'P 1'
#
loop_
_entity.id
_entity.type
_entity.pdbx_description
1 polymer ?
#
loop_
_entity_poly.entity_id
_entity_poly.type
_entity_poly.pdbx_seq_one_letter_code
_entity_poly.pdbx_strand_id
1 'polypeptide(L)'
;AEGRIYAYRGADLYAFDASNGDALASFGDVGVLKVVAEALHYQYPDTYPADIDPVTIGYRLTTPPSYHEGIIYVAAALSEGHIPGGLLIAIDAYTGVVKWVFNTIPQTPRDSGWEIASQTWGTGARAGGGVWTQPAIDAELGLLYINAGNPSPDYDGSARVGQNYFTNSTLALDLETGDLRWYYQ
;
A
#
# COMPACT_ATOMS: atom_id res chain seq x y z
N ALA A 1 9.78 10.81 11.68
CA ALA A 1 9.97 10.61 13.12
C ALA A 1 11.29 11.27 13.53
N GLU A 2 11.30 11.92 14.68
CA GLU A 2 12.43 12.71 15.13
C GLU A 2 13.70 11.84 15.24
N GLY A 3 14.82 12.31 14.61
CA GLY A 3 16.08 11.60 14.62
C GLY A 3 16.15 10.29 13.83
N ARG A 4 15.20 10.04 12.93
CA ARG A 4 15.14 8.80 12.13
C ARG A 4 15.14 9.09 10.63
N ILE A 5 15.85 8.27 9.87
CA ILE A 5 15.85 8.27 8.40
C ILE A 5 15.25 6.94 7.95
N TYR A 6 14.38 6.99 6.94
CA TYR A 6 13.78 5.82 6.33
C TYR A 6 14.16 5.75 4.85
N ALA A 7 14.52 4.55 4.39
CA ALA A 7 14.90 4.30 3.01
C ALA A 7 14.34 2.97 2.51
N TYR A 8 14.16 2.85 1.20
CA TYR A 8 13.67 1.63 0.56
C TYR A 8 14.78 0.87 -0.18
N ARG A 9 14.64 -0.44 -0.18
CA ARG A 9 15.33 -1.31 -1.12
C ARG A 9 14.38 -2.44 -1.54
N GLY A 10 14.01 -2.45 -2.82
CA GLY A 10 13.03 -3.42 -3.33
C GLY A 10 11.64 -3.20 -2.71
N ALA A 11 11.20 -4.13 -1.90
CA ALA A 11 9.93 -4.09 -1.17
C ALA A 11 10.11 -3.95 0.36
N ASP A 12 11.33 -3.65 0.81
CA ASP A 12 11.70 -3.52 2.21
C ASP A 12 11.92 -2.06 2.61
N LEU A 13 11.60 -1.74 3.86
CA LEU A 13 11.82 -0.44 4.50
C LEU A 13 12.93 -0.55 5.54
N TYR A 14 13.87 0.36 5.49
CA TYR A 14 15.00 0.47 6.40
C TYR A 14 14.85 1.70 7.27
N ALA A 15 15.24 1.60 8.55
CA ALA A 15 15.26 2.71 9.48
C ALA A 15 16.65 2.89 10.10
N PHE A 16 17.15 4.13 10.07
CA PHE A 16 18.47 4.52 10.55
C PHE A 16 18.39 5.65 11.55
N ASP A 17 19.35 5.70 12.48
CA ASP A 17 19.58 6.86 13.34
C ASP A 17 20.14 8.00 12.49
N ALA A 18 19.48 9.15 12.50
CA ALA A 18 19.87 10.31 11.68
C ALA A 18 21.19 10.95 12.14
N SER A 19 21.66 10.68 13.36
CA SER A 19 22.86 11.28 13.91
C SER A 19 24.15 10.57 13.49
N ASN A 20 24.07 9.25 13.22
CA ASN A 20 25.26 8.43 12.96
C ASN A 20 25.09 7.42 11.82
N GLY A 21 23.87 7.21 11.31
CA GLY A 21 23.58 6.29 10.22
C GLY A 21 23.47 4.82 10.64
N ASP A 22 23.50 4.52 11.93
CA ASP A 22 23.33 3.14 12.41
C ASP A 22 21.90 2.65 12.22
N ALA A 23 21.73 1.35 11.95
CA ALA A 23 20.43 0.71 11.88
C ALA A 23 19.70 0.75 13.24
N LEU A 24 18.42 1.12 13.22
CA LEU A 24 17.62 1.24 14.45
C LEU A 24 17.11 -0.13 14.89
N ALA A 25 17.75 -0.73 15.88
CA ALA A 25 17.44 -2.07 16.41
C ALA A 25 15.99 -2.22 16.91
N SER A 26 15.30 -1.11 17.23
CA SER A 26 13.90 -1.13 17.66
C SER A 26 12.89 -1.22 16.50
N PHE A 27 13.34 -1.09 15.24
CA PHE A 27 12.48 -1.07 14.08
C PHE A 27 12.59 -2.39 13.31
N GLY A 28 11.49 -3.13 13.17
CA GLY A 28 11.46 -4.41 12.46
C GLY A 28 12.51 -5.39 12.98
N ASP A 29 13.18 -6.08 12.06
CA ASP A 29 14.33 -6.95 12.39
C ASP A 29 15.62 -6.14 12.23
N VAL A 30 16.11 -5.59 13.35
CA VAL A 30 17.35 -4.81 13.44
C VAL A 30 17.45 -3.71 12.37
N GLY A 31 16.42 -2.86 12.29
CA GLY A 31 16.36 -1.73 11.37
C GLY A 31 15.80 -2.05 9.99
N VAL A 32 15.32 -3.27 9.76
CA VAL A 32 14.74 -3.72 8.50
C VAL A 32 13.32 -4.24 8.69
N LEU A 33 12.39 -3.74 7.88
CA LEU A 33 11.02 -4.22 7.84
C LEU A 33 10.71 -4.73 6.43
N LYS A 34 10.29 -5.98 6.30
CA LYS A 34 9.75 -6.55 5.06
C LYS A 34 8.32 -6.04 4.84
N VAL A 35 8.17 -4.72 4.71
CA VAL A 35 6.91 -4.01 4.87
C VAL A 35 5.80 -4.49 3.94
N VAL A 36 6.12 -4.82 2.68
CA VAL A 36 5.11 -5.32 1.73
C VAL A 36 4.74 -6.77 2.03
N ALA A 37 5.70 -7.62 2.41
CA ALA A 37 5.42 -9.01 2.80
C ALA A 37 4.52 -9.07 4.04
N GLU A 38 4.87 -8.29 5.06
CA GLU A 38 4.06 -8.20 6.28
C GLU A 38 2.67 -7.63 6.03
N ALA A 39 2.53 -6.62 5.17
CA ALA A 39 1.24 -6.07 4.80
C ALA A 39 0.35 -7.08 4.06
N LEU A 40 0.93 -7.84 3.11
CA LEU A 40 0.21 -8.90 2.39
C LEU A 40 -0.25 -10.01 3.35
N HIS A 41 0.64 -10.45 4.23
CA HIS A 41 0.30 -11.46 5.22
C HIS A 41 -0.73 -10.94 6.24
N TYR A 42 -0.60 -9.69 6.69
CA TYR A 42 -1.55 -9.04 7.59
C TYR A 42 -2.97 -8.99 7.00
N GLN A 43 -3.09 -8.57 5.74
CA GLN A 43 -4.39 -8.39 5.08
C GLN A 43 -4.98 -9.71 4.57
N TYR A 44 -4.12 -10.62 4.06
CA TYR A 44 -4.53 -11.85 3.37
C TYR A 44 -3.72 -13.06 3.84
N PRO A 45 -3.77 -13.43 5.15
CA PRO A 45 -2.92 -14.49 5.71
C PRO A 45 -3.13 -15.87 5.07
N ASP A 46 -4.36 -16.14 4.58
CA ASP A 46 -4.69 -17.40 3.91
C ASP A 46 -4.14 -17.48 2.46
N THR A 47 -3.77 -16.34 1.87
CA THR A 47 -3.28 -16.24 0.49
C THR A 47 -1.77 -16.05 0.44
N TYR A 48 -1.22 -15.24 1.33
CA TYR A 48 0.19 -14.88 1.34
C TYR A 48 0.85 -15.32 2.65
N PRO A 49 1.80 -16.27 2.61
CA PRO A 49 2.55 -16.66 3.79
C PRO A 49 3.48 -15.52 4.26
N ALA A 50 3.87 -15.54 5.53
CA ALA A 50 4.70 -14.48 6.14
C ALA A 50 6.09 -14.33 5.49
N ASP A 51 6.59 -15.36 4.83
CA ASP A 51 7.89 -15.38 4.15
C ASP A 51 7.81 -15.14 2.63
N ILE A 52 6.64 -14.67 2.13
CA ILE A 52 6.46 -14.34 0.71
C ILE A 52 7.53 -13.33 0.25
N ASP A 53 8.06 -13.53 -0.95
CA ASP A 53 8.84 -12.49 -1.64
C ASP A 53 7.91 -11.64 -2.52
N PRO A 54 7.50 -10.43 -2.10
CA PRO A 54 6.56 -9.60 -2.84
C PRO A 54 7.12 -9.11 -4.18
N VAL A 55 8.44 -9.15 -4.35
CA VAL A 55 9.09 -8.79 -5.62
C VAL A 55 8.73 -9.78 -6.73
N THR A 56 8.53 -11.05 -6.40
CA THR A 56 8.16 -12.10 -7.37
C THR A 56 6.74 -11.94 -7.92
N ILE A 57 5.86 -11.25 -7.17
CA ILE A 57 4.50 -10.93 -7.60
C ILE A 57 4.35 -9.47 -8.05
N GLY A 58 5.47 -8.78 -8.28
CA GLY A 58 5.53 -7.50 -8.96
C GLY A 58 5.62 -6.26 -8.06
N TYR A 59 5.55 -6.38 -6.73
CA TYR A 59 5.60 -5.20 -5.86
C TYR A 59 6.98 -4.56 -5.77
N ARG A 60 6.98 -3.22 -5.74
CA ARG A 60 8.14 -2.36 -5.47
C ARG A 60 7.71 -1.15 -4.68
N LEU A 61 8.63 -0.58 -3.92
CA LEU A 61 8.46 0.71 -3.26
C LEU A 61 9.21 1.76 -4.08
N THR A 62 8.48 2.71 -4.67
CA THR A 62 9.02 3.67 -5.64
C THR A 62 8.83 5.12 -5.22
N THR A 63 8.03 5.39 -4.19
CA THR A 63 7.72 6.74 -3.73
C THR A 63 8.06 6.92 -2.25
N PRO A 64 8.55 8.10 -1.83
CA PRO A 64 8.83 8.37 -0.43
C PRO A 64 7.60 8.14 0.46
N PRO A 65 7.78 7.64 1.69
CA PRO A 65 6.69 7.51 2.64
C PRO A 65 6.23 8.88 3.13
N SER A 66 4.99 8.97 3.58
CA SER A 66 4.49 10.11 4.35
C SER A 66 4.54 9.80 5.84
N TYR A 67 4.70 10.82 6.68
CA TYR A 67 4.74 10.68 8.13
C TYR A 67 3.76 11.63 8.81
N HIS A 68 3.04 11.12 9.79
CA HIS A 68 2.18 11.92 10.66
C HIS A 68 2.07 11.25 12.04
N GLU A 69 2.33 11.99 13.11
CA GLU A 69 2.10 11.62 14.51
C GLU A 69 2.54 10.18 14.89
N GLY A 70 3.75 9.79 14.50
CA GLY A 70 4.30 8.47 14.82
C GLY A 70 3.91 7.36 13.86
N ILE A 71 3.12 7.66 12.84
CA ILE A 71 2.74 6.72 11.77
C ILE A 71 3.47 7.05 10.47
N ILE A 72 3.95 6.03 9.79
CA ILE A 72 4.49 6.11 8.43
C ILE A 72 3.49 5.46 7.48
N TYR A 73 3.19 6.14 6.39
CA TYR A 73 2.32 5.64 5.32
C TYR A 73 3.17 5.29 4.11
N VAL A 74 3.22 4.01 3.80
CA VAL A 74 4.03 3.42 2.73
C VAL A 74 3.12 3.03 1.57
N ALA A 75 3.44 3.52 0.37
CA ALA A 75 2.71 3.19 -0.84
C ALA A 75 3.48 2.15 -1.67
N ALA A 76 2.82 1.05 -2.04
CA ALA A 76 3.40 0.00 -2.87
C ALA A 76 2.78 0.00 -4.27
N ALA A 77 3.65 -0.03 -5.27
CA ALA A 77 3.36 0.09 -6.70
C ALA A 77 3.94 -1.12 -7.45
N LEU A 78 3.74 -1.26 -8.56
CA LEU A 78 3.83 -1.14 -9.96
C LEU A 78 2.62 -1.78 -10.66
N SER A 79 1.76 -1.00 -11.26
CA SER A 79 0.61 -1.52 -12.02
C SER A 79 1.05 -2.44 -13.15
N GLU A 80 2.15 -2.09 -13.84
CA GLU A 80 2.74 -2.86 -14.93
C GLU A 80 3.26 -4.24 -14.48
N GLY A 81 3.48 -4.44 -13.18
CA GLY A 81 3.80 -5.74 -12.59
C GLY A 81 2.62 -6.69 -12.46
N HIS A 82 1.42 -6.27 -12.88
CA HIS A 82 0.17 -7.02 -12.71
C HIS A 82 -0.12 -7.37 -11.24
N ILE A 83 0.28 -6.48 -10.33
CA ILE A 83 0.05 -6.67 -8.88
C ILE A 83 -1.43 -6.78 -8.55
N PRO A 84 -1.81 -7.53 -7.51
CA PRO A 84 -3.20 -7.70 -7.09
C PRO A 84 -3.73 -6.49 -6.30
N GLY A 85 -3.53 -5.29 -6.88
CA GLY A 85 -3.86 -3.99 -6.31
C GLY A 85 -2.66 -3.30 -5.65
N GLY A 86 -2.62 -1.97 -5.74
CA GLY A 86 -1.67 -1.15 -5.02
C GLY A 86 -1.99 -1.14 -3.52
N LEU A 87 -0.99 -1.20 -2.68
CA LEU A 87 -1.18 -1.15 -1.23
C LEU A 87 -0.83 0.23 -0.68
N LEU A 88 -1.64 0.71 0.26
CA LEU A 88 -1.26 1.74 1.20
C LEU A 88 -1.18 1.09 2.58
N ILE A 89 -0.04 1.24 3.25
CA ILE A 89 0.31 0.53 4.47
C ILE A 89 0.62 1.57 5.54
N ALA A 90 -0.11 1.57 6.64
CA ALA A 90 0.22 2.37 7.82
C ALA A 90 1.01 1.52 8.81
N ILE A 91 2.14 2.02 9.25
CA ILE A 91 3.03 1.35 10.21
C ILE A 91 3.42 2.31 11.33
N ASP A 92 3.65 1.75 12.49
CA ASP A 92 4.26 2.46 13.61
C ASP A 92 5.70 2.85 13.25
N ALA A 93 6.02 4.13 13.30
CA ALA A 93 7.33 4.67 12.90
C ALA A 93 8.48 4.21 13.81
N TYR A 94 8.20 3.76 15.02
CA TYR A 94 9.22 3.40 16.01
C TYR A 94 9.52 1.91 16.02
N THR A 95 8.50 1.08 15.76
CA THR A 95 8.58 -0.38 15.86
C THR A 95 8.47 -1.09 14.52
N GLY A 96 7.85 -0.47 13.50
CA GLY A 96 7.54 -1.10 12.22
C GLY A 96 6.26 -1.95 12.23
N VAL A 97 5.52 -1.98 13.34
CA VAL A 97 4.28 -2.77 13.42
C VAL A 97 3.22 -2.22 12.47
N VAL A 98 2.66 -3.08 11.63
CA VAL A 98 1.55 -2.75 10.73
C VAL A 98 0.30 -2.38 11.54
N LYS A 99 -0.30 -1.24 11.25
CA LYS A 99 -1.54 -0.76 11.87
C LYS A 99 -2.77 -1.09 11.04
N TRP A 100 -2.71 -0.80 9.76
CA TRP A 100 -3.73 -1.13 8.78
C TRP A 100 -3.14 -1.18 7.37
N VAL A 101 -3.86 -1.84 6.48
CA VAL A 101 -3.53 -1.94 5.06
C VAL A 101 -4.79 -1.65 4.24
N PHE A 102 -4.68 -0.79 3.24
CA PHE A 102 -5.69 -0.58 2.23
C PHE A 102 -5.21 -1.11 0.88
N ASN A 103 -6.06 -1.85 0.17
CA ASN A 103 -5.79 -2.32 -1.18
C ASN A 103 -6.66 -1.55 -2.19
N THR A 104 -6.05 -0.92 -3.19
CA THR A 104 -6.78 -0.18 -4.24
C THR A 104 -7.71 -1.07 -5.07
N ILE A 105 -7.44 -2.37 -5.12
CA ILE A 105 -8.32 -3.36 -5.76
C ILE A 105 -8.74 -4.37 -4.70
N PRO A 106 -9.88 -4.16 -4.03
CA PRO A 106 -10.37 -5.08 -3.00
C PRO A 106 -10.41 -6.52 -3.51
N GLN A 107 -9.82 -7.45 -2.76
CA GLN A 107 -9.72 -8.87 -3.12
C GLN A 107 -10.75 -9.72 -2.38
N THR A 108 -11.17 -9.27 -1.20
CA THR A 108 -12.10 -9.99 -0.31
C THR A 108 -13.19 -9.09 0.23
N PRO A 109 -14.31 -9.63 0.71
CA PRO A 109 -15.37 -8.86 1.38
C PRO A 109 -14.94 -8.11 2.65
N ARG A 110 -13.74 -8.38 3.18
CA ARG A 110 -13.18 -7.67 4.34
C ARG A 110 -12.48 -6.37 3.95
N ASP A 111 -12.15 -6.21 2.66
CA ASP A 111 -11.42 -5.04 2.19
C ASP A 111 -12.37 -3.84 2.11
N SER A 112 -11.90 -2.68 2.58
CA SER A 112 -12.65 -1.45 2.48
C SER A 112 -12.94 -1.10 1.02
N GLY A 113 -14.20 -0.76 0.71
CA GLY A 113 -14.66 -0.49 -0.65
C GLY A 113 -15.07 -1.73 -1.48
N TRP A 114 -15.04 -2.94 -0.90
CA TRP A 114 -15.45 -4.17 -1.61
C TRP A 114 -16.84 -4.07 -2.23
N GLU A 115 -17.85 -3.60 -1.49
CA GLU A 115 -19.24 -3.49 -1.95
C GLU A 115 -19.38 -2.63 -3.22
N ILE A 116 -18.48 -1.65 -3.37
CA ILE A 116 -18.47 -0.74 -4.52
C ILE A 116 -17.68 -1.37 -5.68
N ALA A 117 -16.43 -1.78 -5.42
CA ALA A 117 -15.49 -2.16 -6.47
C ALA A 117 -15.71 -3.57 -7.02
N SER A 118 -16.12 -4.53 -6.18
CA SER A 118 -16.19 -5.96 -6.57
C SER A 118 -17.07 -6.23 -7.79
N GLN A 119 -18.11 -5.44 -7.98
CA GLN A 119 -19.06 -5.56 -9.08
C GLN A 119 -18.59 -4.90 -10.39
N THR A 120 -17.51 -4.15 -10.34
CA THR A 120 -17.00 -3.36 -11.48
C THR A 120 -15.88 -4.05 -12.24
N TRP A 121 -15.47 -5.21 -11.76
CA TRP A 121 -14.50 -6.09 -12.39
C TRP A 121 -15.22 -7.30 -12.97
N GLY A 122 -14.90 -7.68 -14.20
CA GLY A 122 -15.42 -8.90 -14.81
C GLY A 122 -14.90 -10.17 -14.13
N THR A 123 -15.02 -11.30 -14.79
CA THR A 123 -14.57 -12.61 -14.28
C THR A 123 -13.06 -12.84 -14.41
N GLY A 124 -12.33 -11.91 -15.02
CA GLY A 124 -10.88 -11.97 -15.19
C GLY A 124 -10.09 -11.60 -13.95
N ALA A 125 -8.77 -11.60 -14.09
CA ALA A 125 -7.88 -11.19 -13.02
C ALA A 125 -8.10 -9.73 -12.62
N ARG A 126 -8.07 -9.45 -11.33
CA ARG A 126 -8.11 -8.11 -10.76
C ARG A 126 -6.67 -7.70 -10.46
N ALA A 127 -6.12 -6.80 -11.26
CA ALA A 127 -4.72 -6.41 -11.15
C ALA A 127 -4.47 -4.96 -11.55
N GLY A 128 -3.33 -4.40 -11.14
CA GLY A 128 -2.94 -3.02 -11.38
C GLY A 128 -3.19 -2.12 -10.18
N GLY A 129 -3.63 -0.88 -10.41
CA GLY A 129 -3.98 0.08 -9.35
C GLY A 129 -2.83 0.49 -8.44
N GLY A 130 -1.58 0.39 -8.89
CA GLY A 130 -0.40 0.70 -8.08
C GLY A 130 -0.43 2.14 -7.54
N VAL A 131 0.01 2.35 -6.30
CA VAL A 131 0.15 3.67 -5.68
C VAL A 131 1.60 4.12 -5.80
N TRP A 132 1.91 4.91 -6.83
CA TRP A 132 3.27 5.33 -7.17
C TRP A 132 3.55 6.80 -6.90
N THR A 133 2.58 7.51 -6.28
CA THR A 133 2.74 8.89 -5.81
C THR A 133 2.74 8.93 -4.29
N GLN A 134 3.43 9.91 -3.72
CA GLN A 134 3.46 10.08 -2.28
C GLN A 134 2.05 10.38 -1.73
N PRO A 135 1.60 9.68 -0.68
CA PRO A 135 0.34 9.98 -0.03
C PRO A 135 0.30 11.40 0.56
N ALA A 136 -0.79 12.12 0.35
CA ALA A 136 -1.01 13.44 0.93
C ALA A 136 -1.89 13.34 2.18
N ILE A 137 -1.51 14.05 3.25
CA ILE A 137 -2.20 14.00 4.54
C ILE A 137 -2.90 15.32 4.79
N ASP A 138 -4.18 15.25 5.15
CA ASP A 138 -4.99 16.35 5.67
C ASP A 138 -5.35 16.03 7.14
N ALA A 139 -4.55 16.55 8.05
CA ALA A 139 -4.70 16.28 9.48
C ALA A 139 -5.97 16.96 10.06
N GLU A 140 -6.44 18.06 9.47
CA GLU A 140 -7.65 18.76 9.94
C GLU A 140 -8.91 17.94 9.63
N LEU A 141 -8.95 17.32 8.45
CA LEU A 141 -10.05 16.45 8.04
C LEU A 141 -9.89 15.00 8.51
N GLY A 142 -8.72 14.62 9.02
CA GLY A 142 -8.40 13.24 9.36
C GLY A 142 -8.38 12.34 8.13
N LEU A 143 -7.95 12.86 6.97
CA LEU A 143 -7.95 12.15 5.69
C LEU A 143 -6.54 11.99 5.12
N LEU A 144 -6.39 10.92 4.37
CA LEU A 144 -5.21 10.63 3.58
C LEU A 144 -5.63 10.38 2.14
N TYR A 145 -4.96 11.06 1.20
CA TYR A 145 -5.26 10.96 -0.23
C TYR A 145 -4.18 10.20 -0.96
N ILE A 146 -4.60 9.28 -1.84
CA ILE A 146 -3.73 8.55 -2.76
C ILE A 146 -4.28 8.60 -4.19
N ASN A 147 -3.38 8.46 -5.17
CA ASN A 147 -3.76 8.26 -6.56
C ASN A 147 -3.40 6.83 -6.98
N ALA A 148 -4.41 6.06 -7.34
CA ALA A 148 -4.24 4.73 -7.87
C ALA A 148 -3.99 4.78 -9.39
N GLY A 149 -3.03 4.00 -9.85
CA GLY A 149 -2.68 3.88 -11.26
C GLY A 149 -3.68 3.06 -12.07
N ASN A 150 -3.32 2.76 -13.30
CA ASN A 150 -4.13 2.03 -14.25
C ASN A 150 -4.42 0.58 -13.81
N PRO A 151 -5.53 -0.02 -14.32
CA PRO A 151 -5.76 -1.45 -14.21
C PRO A 151 -4.83 -2.22 -15.14
N SER A 152 -4.53 -3.48 -14.84
CA SER A 152 -3.74 -4.37 -15.69
C SER A 152 -4.58 -5.51 -16.29
N PRO A 153 -4.28 -5.96 -17.52
CA PRO A 153 -3.30 -5.46 -18.50
C PRO A 153 -3.63 -4.03 -18.97
N ASP A 154 -2.60 -3.19 -19.19
CA ASP A 154 -2.77 -1.76 -19.46
C ASP A 154 -3.53 -1.48 -20.78
N TYR A 155 -3.08 -2.13 -21.85
CA TYR A 155 -3.54 -1.87 -23.22
C TYR A 155 -4.67 -2.78 -23.68
N ASP A 156 -4.88 -3.92 -23.04
CA ASP A 156 -5.94 -4.87 -23.37
C ASP A 156 -6.98 -4.96 -22.26
N GLY A 157 -8.12 -4.28 -22.46
CA GLY A 157 -9.23 -4.30 -21.52
C GLY A 157 -10.13 -5.54 -21.63
N SER A 158 -9.93 -6.41 -22.62
CA SER A 158 -10.79 -7.58 -22.84
C SER A 158 -10.79 -8.57 -21.68
N ALA A 159 -9.66 -8.68 -20.97
CA ALA A 159 -9.50 -9.54 -19.80
C ALA A 159 -10.04 -8.95 -18.48
N ARG A 160 -10.42 -7.65 -18.49
CA ARG A 160 -10.87 -6.93 -17.30
C ARG A 160 -12.12 -6.08 -17.56
N VAL A 161 -13.12 -6.67 -18.15
CA VAL A 161 -14.38 -6.01 -18.52
C VAL A 161 -15.01 -5.30 -17.32
N GLY A 162 -15.47 -4.06 -17.51
CA GLY A 162 -16.12 -3.23 -16.49
C GLY A 162 -15.38 -1.91 -16.22
N GLN A 163 -15.86 -1.16 -15.23
CA GLN A 163 -15.29 0.16 -14.87
C GLN A 163 -13.95 0.05 -14.12
N ASN A 164 -13.65 -1.09 -13.53
CA ASN A 164 -12.43 -1.38 -12.78
C ASN A 164 -12.16 -0.38 -11.64
N TYR A 165 -13.18 -0.12 -10.79
CA TYR A 165 -12.99 0.72 -9.61
C TYR A 165 -11.97 0.04 -8.68
N PHE A 166 -11.09 0.71 -8.08
CA PHE A 166 -10.67 2.10 -7.89
C PHE A 166 -9.34 2.39 -8.61
N THR A 167 -9.16 1.86 -9.82
CA THR A 167 -8.02 2.22 -10.67
C THR A 167 -8.23 3.58 -11.33
N ASN A 168 -7.16 4.25 -11.78
CA ASN A 168 -7.21 5.60 -12.36
C ASN A 168 -7.99 6.60 -11.49
N SER A 169 -7.85 6.51 -10.18
CA SER A 169 -8.71 7.19 -9.23
C SER A 169 -7.92 7.95 -8.17
N THR A 170 -8.49 9.06 -7.70
CA THR A 170 -8.12 9.65 -6.42
C THR A 170 -8.99 9.03 -5.34
N LEU A 171 -8.37 8.55 -4.27
CA LEU A 171 -9.04 7.91 -3.13
C LEU A 171 -8.74 8.71 -1.87
N ALA A 172 -9.77 8.98 -1.07
CA ALA A 172 -9.62 9.53 0.26
C ALA A 172 -9.91 8.45 1.29
N LEU A 173 -8.95 8.23 2.16
CA LEU A 173 -9.01 7.22 3.23
C LEU A 173 -9.05 7.92 4.59
N ASP A 174 -9.67 7.27 5.54
CA ASP A 174 -9.56 7.65 6.94
C ASP A 174 -8.11 7.49 7.40
N LEU A 175 -7.57 8.52 8.04
CA LEU A 175 -6.16 8.56 8.43
C LEU A 175 -5.84 7.54 9.54
N GLU A 176 -6.80 7.25 10.42
CA GLU A 176 -6.63 6.37 11.57
C GLU A 176 -6.89 4.89 11.21
N THR A 177 -7.92 4.62 10.39
CA THR A 177 -8.39 3.25 10.13
C THR A 177 -8.02 2.72 8.76
N GLY A 178 -7.69 3.59 7.79
CA GLY A 178 -7.46 3.21 6.39
C GLY A 178 -8.75 2.95 5.60
N ASP A 179 -9.93 3.18 6.19
CA ASP A 179 -11.19 2.95 5.51
C ASP A 179 -11.44 3.97 4.40
N LEU A 180 -11.96 3.50 3.26
CA LEU A 180 -12.35 4.36 2.15
C LEU A 180 -13.48 5.31 2.57
N ARG A 181 -13.25 6.62 2.43
CA ARG A 181 -14.24 7.66 2.69
C ARG A 181 -14.95 8.11 1.42
N TRP A 182 -14.20 8.33 0.37
CA TRP A 182 -14.71 8.64 -0.97
C TRP A 182 -13.66 8.37 -2.04
N TYR A 183 -14.10 8.34 -3.28
CA TYR A 183 -13.24 8.21 -4.45
C TYR A 183 -13.76 9.05 -5.62
N TYR A 184 -12.85 9.34 -6.54
CA TYR A 184 -13.16 9.93 -7.82
C TYR A 184 -12.32 9.24 -8.91
N GLN A 185 -13.00 8.60 -9.87
CA GLN A 185 -12.40 7.95 -11.02
C GLN A 185 -12.48 8.83 -12.27
#